data_f598b8448fc20d794dbf7385126f48b5
#
_entry.id   f598b8448fc20d794dbf7385126f48b5
#
_cell.length_a   1.000
_cell.length_b   1.000
_cell.length_c   1.000
_cell.angle_alpha   90.00
_cell.angle_beta   90.00
_cell.angle_gamma   90.00
#
_symmetry.space_group_name_H-M   'P 1'
#
loop_
_entity.id
_entity.type
_entity.pdbx_description
1 polymer ?
#
loop_
_entity_poly.entity_id
_entity_poly.type
_entity_poly.pdbx_seq_one_letter_code
_entity_poly.pdbx_strand_id
1 'polypeptide(L)'
;MTVHAQYAAKRVTPAEAIRNIHNGDTIVVPTAVAEPPALLNALSESRRDFRDVKVSQILAVRTFGYLDPTTAEHVRHVAYFFSAASRPGFKEGVGDFYPSYFSEMPQLIDRGLMPAEVVFTQASPMDEHGYFSLGLAPDYTMAAIRKARAVVIEVNPNVPFGFDIVGQVAAR
;
A
#
# COMPACT_ATOMS: atom_id res chain seq x y z
N MET A 1 7.68 -27.72 -2.55
CA MET A 1 8.54 -26.53 -2.82
C MET A 1 8.82 -25.89 -1.47
N THR A 2 10.08 -25.56 -1.16
CA THR A 2 10.42 -24.89 0.10
C THR A 2 9.88 -23.44 0.08
N VAL A 3 9.69 -22.83 1.25
CA VAL A 3 9.23 -21.43 1.36
C VAL A 3 10.19 -20.47 0.65
N HIS A 4 11.49 -20.71 0.71
CA HIS A 4 12.49 -19.92 -0.01
C HIS A 4 12.36 -20.03 -1.54
N ALA A 5 12.05 -21.22 -2.06
CA ALA A 5 11.82 -21.41 -3.50
C ALA A 5 10.52 -20.70 -3.96
N GLN A 6 9.48 -20.71 -3.14
CA GLN A 6 8.25 -19.95 -3.40
C GLN A 6 8.51 -18.44 -3.40
N TYR A 7 9.26 -17.95 -2.44
CA TYR A 7 9.67 -16.55 -2.38
C TYR A 7 10.47 -16.13 -3.61
N ALA A 8 11.49 -16.92 -3.97
CA ALA A 8 12.32 -16.63 -5.16
C ALA A 8 11.48 -16.55 -6.45
N ALA A 9 10.48 -17.43 -6.60
CA ALA A 9 9.59 -17.44 -7.76
C ALA A 9 8.61 -16.24 -7.80
N LYS A 10 8.35 -15.59 -6.66
CA LYS A 10 7.43 -14.43 -6.55
C LYS A 10 8.15 -13.08 -6.63
N ARG A 11 9.49 -13.08 -6.65
CA ARG A 11 10.25 -11.84 -6.79
C ARG A 11 10.11 -11.29 -8.21
N VAL A 12 9.65 -10.05 -8.29
CA VAL A 12 9.42 -9.33 -9.55
C VAL A 12 9.92 -7.90 -9.42
N THR A 13 10.04 -7.20 -10.54
CA THR A 13 10.30 -5.76 -10.56
C THR A 13 9.06 -4.97 -10.13
N PRO A 14 9.20 -3.72 -9.66
CA PRO A 14 8.04 -2.87 -9.36
C PRO A 14 7.08 -2.70 -10.55
N ALA A 15 7.60 -2.57 -11.77
CA ALA A 15 6.80 -2.46 -12.99
C ALA A 15 5.99 -3.75 -13.30
N GLU A 16 6.52 -4.91 -12.96
CA GLU A 16 5.78 -6.18 -13.07
C GLU A 16 4.76 -6.32 -11.94
N ALA A 17 5.12 -5.90 -10.73
CA ALA A 17 4.26 -6.00 -9.55
C ALA A 17 2.95 -5.22 -9.70
N ILE A 18 2.97 -4.02 -10.29
CA ILE A 18 1.78 -3.20 -10.50
C ILE A 18 0.77 -3.81 -11.49
N ARG A 19 1.15 -4.83 -12.27
CA ARG A 19 0.21 -5.58 -13.14
C ARG A 19 -0.84 -6.36 -12.37
N ASN A 20 -0.68 -6.50 -11.04
CA ASN A 20 -1.70 -7.08 -10.17
C ASN A 20 -2.87 -6.12 -9.87
N ILE A 21 -2.76 -4.86 -10.29
CA ILE A 21 -3.81 -3.86 -10.12
C ILE A 21 -4.82 -4.00 -11.27
N HIS A 22 -6.10 -4.00 -10.94
CA HIS A 22 -7.19 -3.92 -11.90
C HIS A 22 -7.85 -2.53 -11.84
N ASN A 23 -8.51 -2.13 -12.93
CA ASN A 23 -9.31 -0.92 -12.93
C ASN A 23 -10.39 -1.00 -11.85
N GLY A 24 -10.58 0.09 -11.11
CA GLY A 24 -11.50 0.17 -9.99
C GLY A 24 -10.95 -0.31 -8.64
N ASP A 25 -9.75 -0.90 -8.60
CA ASP A 25 -9.15 -1.36 -7.34
C ASP A 25 -8.82 -0.20 -6.39
N THR A 26 -8.96 -0.46 -5.09
CA THR A 26 -8.39 0.36 -4.04
C THR A 26 -7.11 -0.27 -3.52
N ILE A 27 -6.01 0.47 -3.62
CA ILE A 27 -4.70 0.11 -3.10
C ILE A 27 -4.56 0.70 -1.71
N VAL A 28 -4.49 -0.12 -0.70
CA VAL A 28 -4.20 0.34 0.67
C VAL A 28 -2.70 0.45 0.86
N VAL A 29 -2.26 1.62 1.33
CA VAL A 29 -0.86 1.93 1.61
C VAL A 29 -0.72 2.27 3.10
N PRO A 30 0.26 1.70 3.83
CA PRO A 30 0.47 1.98 5.23
C PRO A 30 0.86 3.44 5.49
N THR A 31 0.82 3.82 6.76
CA THR A 31 1.13 5.17 7.21
C THR A 31 2.62 5.49 7.07
N ALA A 32 2.89 6.69 6.62
CA ALA A 32 4.18 7.40 6.71
C ALA A 32 5.42 6.56 6.31
N VAL A 33 6.20 6.13 7.32
CA VAL A 33 7.50 5.47 7.12
C VAL A 33 7.43 4.12 6.42
N ALA A 34 6.26 3.50 6.38
CA ALA A 34 6.05 2.22 5.71
C ALA A 34 5.56 2.36 4.25
N GLU A 35 5.52 3.57 3.71
CA GLU A 35 5.28 3.78 2.27
C GLU A 35 6.29 2.99 1.43
N PRO A 36 5.84 2.21 0.43
CA PRO A 36 6.72 1.52 -0.50
C PRO A 36 7.06 2.41 -1.70
N PRO A 37 8.18 3.16 -1.68
CA PRO A 37 8.46 4.18 -2.70
C PRO A 37 8.66 3.63 -4.10
N ALA A 38 9.26 2.44 -4.25
CA ALA A 38 9.48 1.88 -5.58
C ALA A 38 8.16 1.46 -6.25
N LEU A 39 7.23 0.88 -5.48
CA LEU A 39 5.90 0.52 -5.97
C LEU A 39 5.06 1.76 -6.33
N LEU A 40 5.08 2.78 -5.47
CA LEU A 40 4.31 4.01 -5.70
C LEU A 40 4.89 4.85 -6.84
N ASN A 41 6.20 4.82 -7.07
CA ASN A 41 6.82 5.41 -8.25
C ASN A 41 6.41 4.66 -9.53
N ALA A 42 6.47 3.33 -9.54
CA ALA A 42 6.03 2.53 -10.68
C ALA A 42 4.55 2.78 -11.03
N LEU A 43 3.68 2.84 -10.02
CA LEU A 43 2.28 3.22 -10.19
C LEU A 43 2.15 4.63 -10.79
N SER A 44 2.95 5.59 -10.31
CA SER A 44 2.93 6.97 -10.79
C SER A 44 3.36 7.08 -12.25
N GLU A 45 4.39 6.34 -12.65
CA GLU A 45 4.90 6.31 -14.03
C GLU A 45 3.88 5.70 -15.00
N SER A 46 3.19 4.64 -14.58
CA SER A 46 2.20 3.93 -15.39
C SER A 46 0.74 4.34 -15.10
N ARG A 47 0.53 5.44 -14.38
CA ARG A 47 -0.81 5.83 -13.90
C ARG A 47 -1.88 5.95 -14.99
N ARG A 48 -1.49 6.29 -16.20
CA ARG A 48 -2.41 6.43 -17.35
C ARG A 48 -2.91 5.09 -17.92
N ASP A 49 -2.26 3.98 -17.53
CA ASP A 49 -2.67 2.63 -17.94
C ASP A 49 -3.86 2.13 -17.12
N PHE A 50 -4.19 2.83 -16.04
CA PHE A 50 -5.27 2.49 -15.12
C PHE A 50 -6.49 3.40 -15.28
N ARG A 51 -7.63 2.95 -14.75
CA ARG A 51 -8.87 3.74 -14.68
C ARG A 51 -9.56 3.50 -13.34
N ASP A 52 -9.96 4.60 -12.69
CA ASP A 52 -10.67 4.62 -11.40
C ASP A 52 -9.95 3.84 -10.28
N VAL A 53 -8.63 3.80 -10.31
CA VAL A 53 -7.82 3.21 -9.22
C VAL A 53 -7.69 4.22 -8.08
N LYS A 54 -7.80 3.75 -6.83
CA LYS A 54 -7.69 4.58 -5.64
C LYS A 54 -6.46 4.18 -4.82
N VAL A 55 -5.70 5.17 -4.35
CA VAL A 55 -4.63 4.97 -3.36
C VAL A 55 -5.15 5.47 -2.02
N SER A 56 -5.44 4.55 -1.14
CA SER A 56 -6.04 4.78 0.18
C SER A 56 -4.94 4.79 1.25
N GLN A 57 -4.72 5.94 1.88
CA GLN A 57 -3.63 6.13 2.84
C GLN A 57 -3.97 7.20 3.88
N ILE A 58 -3.59 6.95 5.14
CA ILE A 58 -3.85 7.94 6.19
C ILE A 58 -2.88 9.12 6.12
N LEU A 59 -1.59 8.89 5.93
CA LEU A 59 -0.58 9.93 5.96
C LEU A 59 0.52 9.66 4.93
N ALA A 60 0.44 10.36 3.80
CA ALA A 60 1.50 10.36 2.80
C ALA A 60 2.65 11.26 3.25
N VAL A 61 3.90 10.81 3.14
CA VAL A 61 5.10 11.62 3.45
C VAL A 61 5.84 12.09 2.20
N ARG A 62 5.49 11.55 1.03
CA ARG A 62 6.07 11.92 -0.26
C ARG A 62 4.98 12.34 -1.24
N THR A 63 5.33 13.24 -2.15
CA THR A 63 4.49 13.57 -3.30
C THR A 63 4.81 12.63 -4.44
N PHE A 64 3.81 11.89 -4.92
CA PHE A 64 3.92 10.97 -6.04
C PHE A 64 3.19 11.51 -7.28
N GLY A 65 3.58 11.04 -8.47
CA GLY A 65 3.06 11.54 -9.73
C GLY A 65 1.55 11.30 -9.94
N TYR A 66 0.93 10.38 -9.21
CA TYR A 66 -0.53 10.19 -9.24
C TYR A 66 -1.31 11.32 -8.52
N LEU A 67 -0.61 12.25 -7.84
CA LEU A 67 -1.21 13.48 -7.30
C LEU A 67 -1.27 14.62 -8.34
N ASP A 68 -0.98 14.32 -9.61
CA ASP A 68 -1.10 15.26 -10.72
C ASP A 68 -2.58 15.41 -11.14
N PRO A 69 -3.15 16.64 -11.18
CA PRO A 69 -4.55 16.87 -11.53
C PRO A 69 -4.95 16.33 -12.90
N THR A 70 -4.03 16.28 -13.84
CA THR A 70 -4.30 15.81 -15.21
C THR A 70 -4.54 14.30 -15.31
N THR A 71 -4.38 13.57 -14.23
CA THR A 71 -4.51 12.10 -14.18
C THR A 71 -5.46 11.61 -13.10
N ALA A 72 -6.28 12.49 -12.54
CA ALA A 72 -7.22 12.17 -11.47
C ALA A 72 -8.28 11.10 -11.85
N GLU A 73 -8.61 10.97 -13.13
CA GLU A 73 -9.52 9.93 -13.64
C GLU A 73 -8.87 8.54 -13.69
N HIS A 74 -7.55 8.47 -13.65
CA HIS A 74 -6.77 7.24 -13.71
C HIS A 74 -6.49 6.70 -12.31
N VAL A 75 -5.85 7.55 -11.47
CA VAL A 75 -5.49 7.20 -10.08
C VAL A 75 -5.83 8.37 -9.18
N ARG A 76 -6.65 8.13 -8.16
CA ARG A 76 -7.04 9.12 -7.15
C ARG A 76 -6.45 8.78 -5.79
N HIS A 77 -6.10 9.80 -5.03
CA HIS A 77 -5.67 9.64 -3.64
C HIS A 77 -6.86 9.79 -2.69
N VAL A 78 -7.06 8.82 -1.82
CA VAL A 78 -8.05 8.87 -0.73
C VAL A 78 -7.28 9.06 0.58
N ALA A 79 -7.35 10.29 1.12
CA ALA A 79 -6.66 10.65 2.34
C ALA A 79 -7.60 10.59 3.55
N TYR A 80 -7.10 10.07 4.66
CA TYR A 80 -7.77 10.11 5.96
C TYR A 80 -7.18 11.20 6.86
N PHE A 81 -6.02 11.70 6.48
CA PHE A 81 -5.35 12.84 7.09
C PHE A 81 -4.55 13.61 6.03
N PHE A 82 -4.62 14.95 6.05
CA PHE A 82 -3.87 15.78 5.11
C PHE A 82 -2.44 16.03 5.58
N SER A 83 -1.50 15.45 4.86
CA SER A 83 -0.08 15.76 5.02
C SER A 83 0.35 16.98 4.17
N ALA A 84 1.57 17.44 4.40
CA ALA A 84 2.18 18.43 3.52
C ALA A 84 2.33 17.90 2.07
N ALA A 85 2.55 16.60 1.90
CA ALA A 85 2.73 15.95 0.61
C ALA A 85 1.42 15.86 -0.20
N SER A 86 0.28 15.56 0.44
CA SER A 86 -1.01 15.36 -0.23
C SER A 86 -1.86 16.64 -0.36
N ARG A 87 -1.65 17.61 0.52
CA ARG A 87 -2.48 18.84 0.58
C ARG A 87 -2.50 19.67 -0.71
N PRO A 88 -1.39 19.85 -1.47
CA PRO A 88 -1.45 20.59 -2.72
C PRO A 88 -2.38 19.94 -3.74
N GLY A 89 -2.23 18.64 -4.00
CA GLY A 89 -3.08 17.90 -4.94
C GLY A 89 -4.55 17.95 -4.56
N PHE A 90 -4.85 17.92 -3.24
CA PHE A 90 -6.22 18.01 -2.75
C PHE A 90 -6.89 19.36 -3.08
N LYS A 91 -6.16 20.47 -2.98
CA LYS A 91 -6.66 21.80 -3.36
C LYS A 91 -7.00 21.89 -4.84
N GLU A 92 -6.39 21.05 -5.66
CA GLU A 92 -6.59 20.97 -7.09
C GLU A 92 -7.61 19.88 -7.50
N GLY A 93 -8.27 19.25 -6.53
CA GLY A 93 -9.32 18.26 -6.77
C GLY A 93 -8.85 16.85 -7.14
N VAL A 94 -7.57 16.53 -6.90
CA VAL A 94 -6.96 15.22 -7.26
C VAL A 94 -7.25 14.12 -6.25
N GLY A 95 -7.76 14.46 -5.07
CA GLY A 95 -7.98 13.49 -4.02
C GLY A 95 -9.33 13.62 -3.34
N ASP A 96 -9.71 12.57 -2.66
CA ASP A 96 -10.89 12.52 -1.81
C ASP A 96 -10.47 12.50 -0.33
N PHE A 97 -11.30 13.06 0.53
CA PHE A 97 -11.08 13.03 1.98
C PHE A 97 -12.14 12.21 2.67
N TYR A 98 -11.72 11.23 3.43
CA TYR A 98 -12.59 10.41 4.23
C TYR A 98 -12.26 10.61 5.72
N PRO A 99 -13.02 11.43 6.46
CA PRO A 99 -12.74 11.68 7.86
C PRO A 99 -12.97 10.41 8.68
N SER A 100 -11.92 9.96 9.38
CA SER A 100 -11.98 8.77 10.21
C SER A 100 -10.95 8.85 11.33
N TYR A 101 -11.25 8.24 12.47
CA TYR A 101 -10.24 8.03 13.50
C TYR A 101 -9.30 6.89 13.08
N PHE A 102 -8.03 7.04 13.38
CA PHE A 102 -7.02 6.03 13.06
C PHE A 102 -7.35 4.66 13.65
N SER A 103 -7.86 4.65 14.89
CA SER A 103 -8.27 3.43 15.61
C SER A 103 -9.46 2.70 14.99
N GLU A 104 -10.26 3.38 14.16
CA GLU A 104 -11.44 2.79 13.50
C GLU A 104 -11.12 2.13 12.17
N MET A 105 -10.00 2.49 11.54
CA MET A 105 -9.65 2.02 10.21
C MET A 105 -9.64 0.49 10.06
N PRO A 106 -9.08 -0.31 10.99
CA PRO A 106 -9.17 -1.75 10.89
C PRO A 106 -10.61 -2.26 10.84
N GLN A 107 -11.50 -1.67 11.63
CA GLN A 107 -12.92 -2.06 11.65
C GLN A 107 -13.66 -1.65 10.37
N LEU A 108 -13.31 -0.50 9.78
CA LEU A 108 -13.89 -0.06 8.50
C LEU A 108 -13.51 -1.00 7.37
N ILE A 109 -12.26 -1.48 7.35
CA ILE A 109 -11.78 -2.49 6.41
C ILE A 109 -12.50 -3.81 6.64
N ASP A 110 -12.58 -4.30 7.88
CA ASP A 110 -13.21 -5.57 8.21
C ASP A 110 -14.70 -5.59 7.86
N ARG A 111 -15.39 -4.45 7.94
CA ARG A 111 -16.79 -4.28 7.55
C ARG A 111 -16.99 -4.01 6.04
N GLY A 112 -15.92 -3.88 5.26
CA GLY A 112 -15.98 -3.56 3.83
C GLY A 112 -16.39 -2.12 3.52
N LEU A 113 -16.36 -1.22 4.51
CA LEU A 113 -16.64 0.22 4.33
C LEU A 113 -15.42 0.97 3.78
N MET A 114 -14.24 0.41 3.98
CA MET A 114 -12.98 0.82 3.37
C MET A 114 -12.50 -0.34 2.48
N PRO A 115 -12.63 -0.22 1.14
CA PRO A 115 -12.17 -1.25 0.22
C PRO A 115 -10.67 -1.47 0.31
N ALA A 116 -10.22 -2.71 0.09
CA ALA A 116 -8.82 -3.12 0.18
C ALA A 116 -8.56 -4.28 -0.79
N GLU A 117 -8.65 -4.02 -2.09
CA GLU A 117 -8.44 -5.04 -3.12
C GLU A 117 -6.96 -5.40 -3.24
N VAL A 118 -6.09 -4.41 -3.10
CA VAL A 118 -4.63 -4.55 -3.17
C VAL A 118 -3.99 -3.87 -1.98
N VAL A 119 -2.92 -4.45 -1.45
CA VAL A 119 -2.06 -3.81 -0.45
C VAL A 119 -0.67 -3.62 -1.01
N PHE A 120 -0.15 -2.40 -0.94
CA PHE A 120 1.26 -2.08 -1.17
C PHE A 120 1.90 -1.73 0.16
N THR A 121 2.94 -2.44 0.56
CA THR A 121 3.64 -2.19 1.83
C THR A 121 5.13 -2.43 1.74
N GLN A 122 5.90 -1.85 2.65
CA GLN A 122 7.26 -2.29 2.90
C GLN A 122 7.30 -3.36 3.98
N ALA A 123 8.31 -4.22 3.90
CA ALA A 123 8.62 -5.17 4.97
C ALA A 123 10.13 -5.49 5.02
N SER A 124 10.55 -6.09 6.12
CA SER A 124 11.90 -6.64 6.27
C SER A 124 12.19 -7.74 5.25
N PRO A 125 13.44 -8.16 5.05
CA PRO A 125 13.74 -9.43 4.42
C PRO A 125 13.00 -10.59 5.12
N MET A 126 12.69 -11.62 4.34
CA MET A 126 12.03 -12.83 4.84
C MET A 126 12.96 -13.58 5.80
N ASP A 127 12.42 -14.04 6.93
CA ASP A 127 13.14 -14.88 7.88
C ASP A 127 13.27 -16.35 7.41
N GLU A 128 13.96 -17.17 8.17
CA GLU A 128 14.16 -18.59 7.90
C GLU A 128 12.86 -19.43 7.93
N HIS A 129 11.82 -18.91 8.61
CA HIS A 129 10.51 -19.52 8.73
C HIS A 129 9.52 -19.08 7.66
N GLY A 130 9.90 -18.10 6.81
CA GLY A 130 9.07 -17.60 5.73
C GLY A 130 8.18 -16.42 6.11
N TYR A 131 8.53 -15.68 7.15
CA TYR A 131 7.79 -14.50 7.56
C TYR A 131 8.52 -13.21 7.19
N PHE A 132 7.73 -12.19 6.87
CA PHE A 132 8.14 -10.80 6.74
C PHE A 132 7.63 -10.00 7.92
N SER A 133 8.42 -9.07 8.43
CA SER A 133 7.95 -8.12 9.43
C SER A 133 7.57 -6.80 8.76
N LEU A 134 6.41 -6.25 9.10
CA LEU A 134 6.00 -4.91 8.69
C LEU A 134 6.77 -3.80 9.44
N GLY A 135 7.68 -4.18 10.34
CA GLY A 135 8.59 -3.27 11.03
C GLY A 135 7.85 -2.27 11.93
N LEU A 136 7.95 -0.99 11.58
CA LEU A 136 7.49 0.11 12.44
C LEU A 136 6.00 0.47 12.27
N ALA A 137 5.32 -0.07 11.28
CA ALA A 137 3.93 0.31 10.97
C ALA A 137 3.03 -0.89 10.66
N PRO A 138 2.78 -1.79 11.63
CA PRO A 138 1.80 -2.85 11.49
C PRO A 138 0.36 -2.36 11.69
N ASP A 139 0.06 -1.14 11.36
CA ASP A 139 -1.17 -0.39 11.56
C ASP A 139 -2.43 -1.07 10.96
N TYR A 140 -3.35 -0.34 10.35
CA TYR A 140 -4.50 -0.89 9.61
C TYR A 140 -4.10 -1.80 8.44
N THR A 141 -2.82 -1.81 8.06
CA THR A 141 -2.29 -2.66 6.98
C THR A 141 -2.54 -4.14 7.22
N MET A 142 -2.47 -4.61 8.47
CA MET A 142 -2.77 -6.00 8.79
C MET A 142 -4.24 -6.38 8.51
N ALA A 143 -5.17 -5.47 8.77
CA ALA A 143 -6.58 -5.67 8.42
C ALA A 143 -6.76 -5.72 6.90
N ALA A 144 -6.10 -4.82 6.17
CA ALA A 144 -6.11 -4.79 4.72
C ALA A 144 -5.51 -6.07 4.10
N ILE A 145 -4.37 -6.55 4.61
CA ILE A 145 -3.72 -7.80 4.15
C ILE A 145 -4.66 -9.00 4.25
N ARG A 146 -5.48 -9.09 5.30
CA ARG A 146 -6.44 -10.18 5.47
C ARG A 146 -7.59 -10.16 4.46
N LYS A 147 -7.90 -8.98 3.91
CA LYS A 147 -9.02 -8.78 2.97
C LYS A 147 -8.57 -8.73 1.52
N ALA A 148 -7.35 -8.31 1.28
CA ALA A 148 -6.84 -8.04 -0.07
C ALA A 148 -6.80 -9.30 -0.94
N ARG A 149 -7.12 -9.11 -2.22
CA ARG A 149 -6.92 -10.08 -3.29
C ARG A 149 -5.42 -10.27 -3.59
N ALA A 150 -4.65 -9.19 -3.50
CA ALA A 150 -3.21 -9.20 -3.75
C ALA A 150 -2.47 -8.35 -2.70
N VAL A 151 -1.35 -8.89 -2.22
CA VAL A 151 -0.42 -8.17 -1.33
C VAL A 151 0.93 -8.10 -2.02
N VAL A 152 1.41 -6.88 -2.25
CA VAL A 152 2.70 -6.60 -2.88
C VAL A 152 3.62 -5.97 -1.85
N ILE A 153 4.73 -6.64 -1.58
CA ILE A 153 5.69 -6.25 -0.56
C ILE A 153 6.97 -5.74 -1.23
N GLU A 154 7.31 -4.49 -0.95
CA GLU A 154 8.64 -3.93 -1.23
C GLU A 154 9.57 -4.35 -0.11
N VAL A 155 10.42 -5.35 -0.38
CA VAL A 155 11.37 -5.86 0.61
C VAL A 155 12.52 -4.88 0.77
N ASN A 156 12.70 -4.36 1.99
CA ASN A 156 13.73 -3.38 2.33
C ASN A 156 14.56 -3.87 3.51
N PRO A 157 15.89 -4.12 3.33
CA PRO A 157 16.75 -4.60 4.40
C PRO A 157 16.94 -3.61 5.54
N ASN A 158 16.55 -2.35 5.37
CA ASN A 158 16.60 -1.33 6.42
C ASN A 158 15.36 -1.33 7.33
N VAL A 159 14.31 -2.08 6.97
CA VAL A 159 13.15 -2.28 7.84
C VAL A 159 13.53 -3.25 8.95
N PRO A 160 13.45 -2.85 10.23
CA PRO A 160 13.80 -3.72 11.35
C PRO A 160 12.82 -4.90 11.41
N PHE A 161 13.35 -6.09 11.71
CA PHE A 161 12.50 -7.24 11.98
C PHE A 161 11.93 -7.10 13.40
N GLY A 162 10.62 -6.88 13.50
CA GLY A 162 9.91 -6.85 14.77
C GLY A 162 9.52 -8.27 15.19
N PHE A 163 9.70 -8.58 16.47
CA PHE A 163 9.27 -9.87 17.03
C PHE A 163 7.77 -9.93 17.38
N ASP A 164 7.03 -8.87 17.07
CA ASP A 164 5.61 -8.80 17.34
C ASP A 164 4.82 -9.63 16.30
N ILE A 165 4.04 -10.58 16.80
CA ILE A 165 3.18 -11.45 15.98
C ILE A 165 2.18 -10.64 15.12
N VAL A 166 1.84 -9.44 15.55
CA VAL A 166 0.85 -8.57 14.89
C VAL A 166 1.35 -8.04 13.53
N GLY A 167 2.64 -7.88 13.36
CA GLY A 167 3.24 -7.31 12.15
C GLY A 167 3.92 -8.32 11.22
N GLN A 168 3.65 -9.62 11.36
CA GLN A 168 4.28 -10.65 10.54
C GLN A 168 3.32 -11.17 9.46
N VAL A 169 3.82 -11.28 8.24
CA VAL A 169 3.10 -11.77 7.07
C VAL A 169 3.82 -12.98 6.49
N ALA A 170 3.12 -14.09 6.33
CA ALA A 170 3.68 -15.31 5.74
C ALA A 170 3.85 -15.18 4.22
N ALA A 171 4.92 -15.72 3.67
CA ALA A 171 5.17 -15.84 2.23
C ALA A 171 4.29 -16.96 1.63
N ARG A 172 3.00 -16.73 1.44
CA ARG A 172 2.04 -17.70 0.87
C ARG A 172 1.82 -17.49 -0.61
#